data_65ef9ac6de0b0ea380bae054589a2d31
#
_entry.id   65ef9ac6de0b0ea380bae054589a2d31
#
_cell.length_a   1.000
_cell.length_b   1.000
_cell.length_c   1.000
_cell.angle_alpha   90.00
_cell.angle_beta   90.00
_cell.angle_gamma   90.00
#
_symmetry.space_group_name_H-M   'P 1'
#
loop_
_entity.id
_entity.type
_entity.pdbx_description
1 polymer ?
#
loop_
_entity_poly.entity_id
_entity_poly.type
_entity_poly.pdbx_seq_one_letter_code
_entity_poly.pdbx_strand_id
1 'polypeptide(L)'
;MGELGLMGINVDEEFGGSGLDALAYAVTLEEISRGCASAGVIMSAHNSLYISPIHTFGNKAQKEEWVAPFVSGEKVGAFCLSEPGNGSDAGAASTVARDDGDNWILNGTKAWITNAHQGTFLKFEP
;
A
#
# COMPACT_ATOMS: atom_id res chain seq x y z
N MET A 1 -4.01 3.65 -15.20
CA MET A 1 -3.83 2.31 -14.58
C MET A 1 -5.08 1.89 -13.80
N GLY A 2 -5.71 2.78 -13.05
CA GLY A 2 -6.94 2.46 -12.29
C GLY A 2 -8.08 1.96 -13.17
N GLU A 3 -8.45 2.67 -14.22
CA GLU A 3 -9.51 2.28 -15.18
C GLU A 3 -9.28 0.91 -15.84
N LEU A 4 -8.03 0.44 -15.84
CA LEU A 4 -7.66 -0.87 -16.38
C LEU A 4 -7.62 -1.97 -15.30
N GLY A 5 -8.03 -1.68 -14.06
CA GLY A 5 -8.00 -2.62 -12.95
C GLY A 5 -6.61 -2.92 -12.39
N LEU A 6 -5.56 -2.17 -12.81
CA LEU A 6 -4.18 -2.47 -12.44
C LEU A 6 -3.79 -2.00 -11.03
N MET A 7 -4.65 -1.24 -10.39
CA MET A 7 -4.41 -0.73 -9.03
C MET A 7 -5.03 -1.62 -7.93
N GLY A 8 -5.65 -2.75 -8.30
CA GLY A 8 -6.23 -3.73 -7.38
C GLY A 8 -6.25 -5.14 -7.98
N ILE A 9 -5.11 -5.58 -8.55
CA ILE A 9 -5.03 -6.83 -9.33
C ILE A 9 -5.43 -8.05 -8.51
N ASN A 10 -4.91 -8.18 -7.30
CA ASN A 10 -5.14 -9.34 -6.43
C ASN A 10 -6.28 -9.12 -5.41
N VAL A 11 -6.99 -8.01 -5.51
CA VAL A 11 -8.12 -7.72 -4.62
C VAL A 11 -9.37 -8.41 -5.14
N ASP A 12 -10.14 -9.00 -4.22
CA ASP A 12 -11.40 -9.65 -4.56
C ASP A 12 -12.39 -8.68 -5.24
N GLU A 13 -13.19 -9.18 -6.16
CA GLU A 13 -14.16 -8.40 -6.92
C GLU A 13 -15.20 -7.72 -6.01
N GLU A 14 -15.51 -8.30 -4.84
CA GLU A 14 -16.44 -7.70 -3.87
C GLU A 14 -15.96 -6.35 -3.32
N PHE A 15 -14.64 -6.08 -3.36
CA PHE A 15 -14.03 -4.80 -2.99
C PHE A 15 -13.64 -3.95 -4.21
N GLY A 16 -14.11 -4.34 -5.41
CA GLY A 16 -13.87 -3.63 -6.67
C GLY A 16 -12.53 -3.97 -7.34
N GLY A 17 -11.80 -4.95 -6.85
CA GLY A 17 -10.56 -5.45 -7.45
C GLY A 17 -10.78 -6.31 -8.67
N SER A 18 -9.68 -6.76 -9.30
CA SER A 18 -9.72 -7.60 -10.50
C SER A 18 -9.82 -9.10 -10.19
N GLY A 19 -9.67 -9.51 -8.95
CA GLY A 19 -9.76 -10.91 -8.51
C GLY A 19 -8.72 -11.86 -9.13
N LEU A 20 -7.61 -11.32 -9.62
CA LEU A 20 -6.58 -12.08 -10.32
C LEU A 20 -5.49 -12.57 -9.36
N ASP A 21 -4.71 -13.54 -9.81
CA ASP A 21 -3.68 -14.20 -9.02
C ASP A 21 -2.30 -13.46 -9.06
N ALA A 22 -1.36 -14.01 -8.31
CA ALA A 22 0.00 -13.47 -8.23
C ALA A 22 0.75 -13.55 -9.57
N LEU A 23 0.43 -14.50 -10.44
CA LEU A 23 1.05 -14.60 -11.76
C LEU A 23 0.59 -13.45 -12.65
N ALA A 24 -0.70 -13.16 -12.67
CA ALA A 24 -1.27 -12.01 -13.39
C ALA A 24 -0.65 -10.68 -12.90
N TYR A 25 -0.47 -10.54 -11.58
CA TYR A 25 0.23 -9.38 -11.01
C TYR A 25 1.67 -9.27 -11.52
N ALA A 26 2.44 -10.36 -11.48
CA ALA A 26 3.85 -10.38 -11.90
C ALA A 26 4.01 -10.03 -13.40
N VAL A 27 3.19 -10.63 -14.26
CA VAL A 27 3.20 -10.35 -15.71
C VAL A 27 2.82 -8.90 -15.99
N THR A 28 1.80 -8.38 -15.30
CA THR A 28 1.37 -6.99 -15.45
C THR A 28 2.47 -6.03 -15.02
N LEU A 29 3.12 -6.31 -13.88
CA LEU A 29 4.23 -5.49 -13.38
C LEU A 29 5.40 -5.48 -14.35
N GLU A 30 5.75 -6.62 -14.94
CA GLU A 30 6.80 -6.73 -15.96
C GLU A 30 6.48 -5.85 -17.18
N GLU A 31 5.26 -5.95 -17.73
CA GLU A 31 4.86 -5.20 -18.93
C GLU A 31 4.78 -3.68 -18.67
N ILE A 32 4.23 -3.26 -17.54
CA ILE A 32 4.22 -1.84 -17.17
C ILE A 32 5.65 -1.32 -17.00
N SER A 33 6.53 -2.09 -16.33
CA SER A 33 7.92 -1.69 -16.08
C SER A 33 8.76 -1.63 -17.35
N ARG A 34 8.46 -2.42 -18.37
CA ARG A 34 9.08 -2.33 -19.71
C ARG A 34 8.80 -0.99 -20.37
N GLY A 35 7.61 -0.44 -20.19
CA GLY A 35 7.26 0.89 -20.69
C GLY A 35 7.82 2.00 -19.82
N CYS A 36 7.69 1.87 -18.52
CA CYS A 36 8.18 2.86 -17.54
C CYS A 36 8.39 2.20 -16.18
N ALA A 37 9.65 2.03 -15.78
CA ALA A 37 10.00 1.41 -14.49
C ALA A 37 9.45 2.20 -13.29
N SER A 38 9.39 3.54 -13.36
CA SER A 38 8.81 4.36 -12.30
C SER A 38 7.30 4.09 -12.13
N ALA A 39 6.57 3.93 -13.23
CA ALA A 39 5.15 3.56 -13.17
C ALA A 39 4.96 2.16 -12.56
N GLY A 40 5.86 1.21 -12.90
CA GLY A 40 5.88 -0.11 -12.30
C GLY A 40 6.11 -0.06 -10.78
N VAL A 41 7.06 0.75 -10.30
CA VAL A 41 7.32 0.94 -8.87
C VAL A 41 6.12 1.52 -8.14
N ILE A 42 5.46 2.54 -8.71
CA ILE A 42 4.25 3.14 -8.13
C ILE A 42 3.15 2.10 -7.99
N MET A 43 2.87 1.35 -9.07
CA MET A 43 1.87 0.28 -9.08
C MET A 43 2.23 -0.83 -8.09
N SER A 44 3.49 -1.23 -8.04
CA SER A 44 3.96 -2.28 -7.13
C SER A 44 3.80 -1.87 -5.67
N ALA A 45 4.30 -0.71 -5.27
CA ALA A 45 4.18 -0.22 -3.89
C ALA A 45 2.71 -0.11 -3.45
N HIS A 46 1.84 0.33 -4.34
CA HIS A 46 0.41 0.43 -4.06
C HIS A 46 -0.24 -0.94 -3.86
N ASN A 47 -0.07 -1.88 -4.79
CA ASN A 47 -0.69 -3.21 -4.70
C ASN A 47 -0.07 -4.07 -3.59
N SER A 48 1.27 -4.19 -3.57
CA SER A 48 1.94 -5.19 -2.72
C SER A 48 2.22 -4.69 -1.31
N LEU A 49 2.53 -3.41 -1.12
CA LEU A 49 2.91 -2.88 0.19
C LEU A 49 1.75 -2.21 0.92
N TYR A 50 0.87 -1.49 0.21
CA TYR A 50 -0.27 -0.85 0.85
C TYR A 50 -1.50 -1.76 0.89
N ILE A 51 -2.00 -2.21 -0.27
CA ILE A 51 -3.25 -2.98 -0.37
C ILE A 51 -3.10 -4.38 0.22
N SER A 52 -2.07 -5.12 -0.18
CA SER A 52 -1.95 -6.54 0.12
C SER A 52 -2.00 -6.86 1.64
N PRO A 53 -1.30 -6.15 2.54
CA PRO A 53 -1.41 -6.42 3.97
C PRO A 53 -2.82 -6.17 4.51
N ILE A 54 -3.47 -5.09 4.09
CA ILE A 54 -4.84 -4.78 4.55
C ILE A 54 -5.83 -5.81 3.99
N HIS A 55 -5.68 -6.19 2.72
CA HIS A 55 -6.51 -7.20 2.09
C HIS A 55 -6.33 -8.59 2.73
N THR A 56 -5.11 -8.95 3.13
CA THR A 56 -4.81 -10.25 3.72
C THR A 56 -5.25 -10.33 5.19
N PHE A 57 -4.98 -9.30 5.99
CA PHE A 57 -5.12 -9.35 7.44
C PHE A 57 -6.28 -8.52 7.98
N GLY A 58 -6.80 -7.59 7.18
CA GLY A 58 -7.91 -6.73 7.58
C GLY A 58 -9.24 -7.47 7.66
N ASN A 59 -10.10 -7.04 8.57
CA ASN A 59 -11.50 -7.47 8.59
C ASN A 59 -12.31 -6.80 7.46
N LYS A 60 -13.55 -7.20 7.27
CA LYS A 60 -14.39 -6.69 6.17
C LYS A 60 -14.54 -5.17 6.19
N ALA A 61 -14.80 -4.58 7.34
CA ALA A 61 -14.97 -3.13 7.48
C ALA A 61 -13.67 -2.38 7.12
N GLN A 62 -12.52 -2.89 7.54
CA GLN A 62 -11.21 -2.34 7.17
C GLN A 62 -10.93 -2.43 5.67
N LYS A 63 -11.32 -3.53 5.03
CA LYS A 63 -11.18 -3.69 3.56
C LYS A 63 -12.09 -2.73 2.81
N GLU A 64 -13.34 -2.56 3.25
CA GLU A 64 -14.29 -1.61 2.67
C GLU A 64 -13.79 -0.15 2.81
N GLU A 65 -13.18 0.19 3.94
CA GLU A 65 -12.68 1.54 4.21
C GLU A 65 -11.32 1.81 3.56
N TRP A 66 -10.38 0.84 3.63
CA TRP A 66 -8.97 1.05 3.32
C TRP A 66 -8.47 0.34 2.05
N VAL A 67 -9.26 -0.51 1.40
CA VAL A 67 -8.92 -1.17 0.14
C VAL A 67 -9.84 -0.69 -0.98
N ALA A 68 -11.15 -0.82 -0.82
CA ALA A 68 -12.09 -0.51 -1.90
C ALA A 68 -11.93 0.88 -2.55
N PRO A 69 -11.68 1.99 -1.81
CA PRO A 69 -11.47 3.30 -2.43
C PRO A 69 -10.14 3.45 -3.19
N PHE A 70 -9.24 2.48 -3.06
CA PHE A 70 -7.89 2.52 -3.65
C PHE A 70 -7.74 1.68 -4.91
N VAL A 71 -8.60 0.70 -5.12
CA VAL A 71 -8.52 -0.21 -6.28
C VAL A 71 -8.78 0.51 -7.61
N SER A 72 -9.56 1.59 -7.60
CA SER A 72 -9.77 2.44 -8.78
C SER A 72 -8.54 3.29 -9.16
N GLY A 73 -7.58 3.43 -8.24
CA GLY A 73 -6.43 4.32 -8.41
C GLY A 73 -6.75 5.81 -8.26
N GLU A 74 -7.97 6.16 -7.82
CA GLU A 74 -8.33 7.53 -7.45
C GLU A 74 -7.54 7.98 -6.22
N LYS A 75 -7.33 7.05 -5.30
CA LYS A 75 -6.44 7.22 -4.15
C LYS A 75 -5.22 6.32 -4.30
N VAL A 76 -4.06 6.82 -3.88
CA VAL A 76 -2.80 6.07 -3.91
C VAL A 76 -2.30 5.87 -2.50
N GLY A 77 -2.02 4.62 -2.15
CA GLY A 77 -1.50 4.25 -0.84
C GLY A 77 0.03 4.24 -0.80
N ALA A 78 0.57 4.42 0.42
CA ALA A 78 1.99 4.33 0.70
C ALA A 78 2.23 3.47 1.95
N PHE A 79 3.37 2.79 2.00
CA PHE A 79 3.81 1.95 3.12
C PHE A 79 5.00 2.60 3.81
N CYS A 80 4.86 2.91 5.09
CA CYS A 80 5.84 3.67 5.86
C CYS A 80 6.61 2.74 6.81
N LEU A 81 7.73 2.19 6.35
CA LEU A 81 8.59 1.32 7.15
C LEU A 81 9.88 2.01 7.58
N SER A 82 10.70 2.44 6.59
CA SER A 82 12.03 3.00 6.84
C SER A 82 11.99 4.30 7.62
N GLU A 83 13.00 4.52 8.46
CA GLU A 83 13.23 5.73 9.24
C GLU A 83 14.67 6.26 8.98
N PRO A 84 14.98 7.52 9.35
CA PRO A 84 16.34 8.03 9.19
C PRO A 84 17.42 7.18 9.87
N GLY A 85 17.07 6.49 10.95
CA GLY A 85 17.98 5.65 11.74
C GLY A 85 17.95 4.17 11.40
N ASN A 86 17.02 3.70 10.57
CA ASN A 86 16.91 2.31 10.16
C ASN A 86 16.50 2.14 8.69
N GLY A 87 16.81 0.99 8.14
CA GLY A 87 16.42 0.57 6.81
C GLY A 87 16.21 -0.94 6.80
N SER A 88 17.29 -1.70 6.53
CA SER A 88 17.23 -3.17 6.50
C SER A 88 16.88 -3.81 7.84
N ASP A 89 17.24 -3.16 8.95
CA ASP A 89 16.81 -3.56 10.29
C ASP A 89 15.46 -2.90 10.62
N ALA A 90 14.39 -3.47 10.11
CA ALA A 90 13.03 -2.97 10.34
C ALA A 90 12.62 -3.04 11.81
N GLY A 91 13.19 -3.98 12.58
CA GLY A 91 12.95 -4.13 14.03
C GLY A 91 13.53 -3.00 14.87
N ALA A 92 14.43 -2.18 14.32
CA ALA A 92 15.02 -1.01 14.99
C ALA A 92 14.21 0.28 14.80
N ALA A 93 12.92 0.18 14.45
CA ALA A 93 12.05 1.35 14.30
C ALA A 93 11.93 2.13 15.61
N SER A 94 12.00 3.45 15.53
CA SER A 94 11.91 4.39 16.65
C SER A 94 10.56 5.12 16.73
N THR A 95 9.74 5.03 15.69
CA THR A 95 8.37 5.56 15.71
C THR A 95 7.54 4.85 16.76
N VAL A 96 6.88 5.63 17.61
CA VAL A 96 6.07 5.12 18.73
C VAL A 96 4.60 5.43 18.49
N ALA A 97 3.74 4.41 18.70
CA ALA A 97 2.30 4.57 18.77
C ALA A 97 1.87 4.51 20.25
N ARG A 98 1.21 5.54 20.74
CA ARG A 98 0.67 5.61 22.11
C ARG A 98 -0.85 5.53 22.04
N ASP A 99 -1.42 4.64 22.83
CA ASP A 99 -2.87 4.53 23.01
C ASP A 99 -3.41 5.82 23.68
N ASP A 100 -4.48 6.37 23.12
CA ASP A 100 -5.19 7.54 23.61
C ASP A 100 -6.72 7.30 23.59
N GLY A 101 -7.14 6.14 24.06
CA GLY A 101 -8.53 5.68 24.11
C GLY A 101 -9.05 5.23 22.74
N ASP A 102 -9.87 6.06 22.10
CA ASP A 102 -10.42 5.74 20.77
C ASP A 102 -9.43 6.01 19.61
N ASN A 103 -8.23 6.54 19.93
CA ASN A 103 -7.23 6.96 18.94
C ASN A 103 -5.83 6.48 19.31
N TRP A 104 -4.94 6.53 18.33
CA TRP A 104 -3.50 6.31 18.52
C TRP A 104 -2.74 7.60 18.21
N ILE A 105 -1.84 8.00 19.09
CA ILE A 105 -0.93 9.12 18.84
C ILE A 105 0.38 8.57 18.34
N LEU A 106 0.71 8.89 17.07
CA LEU A 106 1.94 8.49 16.42
C LEU A 106 3.00 9.58 16.53
N ASN A 107 4.21 9.22 17.00
CA ASN A 107 5.36 10.10 17.09
C ASN A 107 6.57 9.43 16.46
N GLY A 108 7.12 10.03 15.41
CA GLY A 108 8.28 9.54 14.69
C GLY A 108 8.44 10.20 13.34
N THR A 109 9.46 9.78 12.61
CA THR A 109 9.76 10.25 11.24
C THR A 109 10.04 9.05 10.35
N LYS A 110 9.29 8.90 9.27
CA LYS A 110 9.54 7.91 8.25
C LYS A 110 10.32 8.53 7.08
N ALA A 111 11.13 7.74 6.39
CA ALA A 111 12.01 8.20 5.31
C ALA A 111 11.90 7.30 4.08
N TRP A 112 12.15 7.88 2.90
CA TRP A 112 12.20 7.17 1.61
C TRP A 112 10.89 6.48 1.22
N ILE A 113 9.77 7.08 1.56
CA ILE A 113 8.45 6.46 1.36
C ILE A 113 7.96 6.69 -0.08
N THR A 114 7.89 5.61 -0.85
CA THR A 114 7.30 5.61 -2.19
C THR A 114 5.84 6.05 -2.11
N ASN A 115 5.41 6.90 -3.00
CA ASN A 115 4.07 7.49 -3.10
C ASN A 115 3.70 8.49 -1.98
N ALA A 116 4.57 8.82 -1.02
CA ALA A 116 4.22 9.67 0.12
C ALA A 116 3.73 11.07 -0.26
N HIS A 117 4.29 11.67 -1.31
CA HIS A 117 3.90 13.01 -1.78
C HIS A 117 2.57 13.01 -2.56
N GLN A 118 2.20 11.88 -3.15
CA GLN A 118 0.99 11.69 -3.95
C GLN A 118 -0.09 10.92 -3.19
N GLY A 119 0.33 10.20 -2.14
CA GLY A 119 -0.54 9.34 -1.37
C GLY A 119 -1.59 10.14 -0.60
N THR A 120 -2.83 9.67 -0.68
CA THR A 120 -3.93 10.21 0.10
C THR A 120 -3.93 9.66 1.52
N PHE A 121 -3.37 8.45 1.71
CA PHE A 121 -3.24 7.76 2.99
C PHE A 121 -1.89 7.06 3.11
N LEU A 122 -1.35 7.09 4.33
CA LEU A 122 -0.13 6.41 4.71
C LEU A 122 -0.48 5.28 5.67
N LYS A 123 0.00 4.07 5.38
CA LYS A 123 0.00 2.98 6.35
C LYS A 123 1.32 3.04 7.15
N PHE A 124 1.21 3.17 8.45
CA PHE A 124 2.34 3.05 9.37
C PHE A 124 2.37 1.63 9.92
N GLU A 125 3.55 1.03 9.92
CA GLU A 125 3.82 -0.14 10.75
C GLU A 125 4.48 0.37 12.05
N PRO A 126 3.91 0.03 13.21
CA PRO A 126 4.46 0.42 14.51
C PRO A 126 5.74 -0.37 14.84
#